data_291e0ebe915f46490ffc5e3cebc078e6
#
_entry.id   291e0ebe915f46490ffc5e3cebc078e6
#
_cell.length_a   1.000
_cell.length_b   1.000
_cell.length_c   1.000
_cell.angle_alpha   90.00
_cell.angle_beta   90.00
_cell.angle_gamma   90.00
#
_symmetry.space_group_name_H-M   'P 1'
#
loop_
_entity.id
_entity.type
_entity.pdbx_description
1 polymer ?
#
loop_
_entity_poly.entity_id
_entity_poly.type
_entity_poly.pdbx_seq_one_letter_code
_entity_poly.pdbx_strand_id
1 'polypeptide(L)'
;MAFLEPSGPPGPAPYRAPNQPRSAWLALANDIEPEVARYFLVSARCGCFMQAARSLNIKATLLRKRLAQLEEQLHHALFSYQGNGLVLSRDGQQLQAQLLALAHARRLPVVAQPLIRLAVAEPILHDILGRDLIALLRRNASVRLEIISIDSQLSLQAVDVDVVLWLSDADGPAPGPSFPTEPPRVLARLHYLPHIAKRYSRPTTRPDSIEDLDDYMLVQWQPDGQVEALQPWNMVVAQRLAAVVHVHAYSLMLEMIRCGACIGLLPHYMGSLDRGLVALPGLLAEPMQRQVWLAVNARVQHAEAVQKIVELIASTFEGRREWFD
;
A
#
# COMPACT_ATOMS: atom_id res chain seq x y z
N MET A 1 -60.97 40.90 18.58
CA MET A 1 -59.98 41.55 17.76
C MET A 1 -59.08 40.39 17.19
N ALA A 2 -59.32 40.06 15.92
CA ALA A 2 -58.63 39.02 15.20
C ALA A 2 -57.51 39.67 14.42
N PHE A 3 -56.25 39.21 14.64
CA PHE A 3 -55.09 39.62 13.83
C PHE A 3 -55.01 38.70 12.61
N LEU A 4 -55.18 39.30 11.43
CA LEU A 4 -54.91 38.69 10.13
C LEU A 4 -53.38 38.69 9.89
N GLU A 5 -52.80 37.53 9.70
CA GLU A 5 -51.42 37.38 9.18
C GLU A 5 -51.41 37.64 7.67
N PRO A 6 -50.40 38.33 7.12
CA PRO A 6 -50.26 38.53 5.68
C PRO A 6 -49.64 37.28 5.03
N SER A 7 -50.40 36.69 4.10
CA SER A 7 -49.92 35.63 3.20
C SER A 7 -48.80 36.16 2.27
N GLY A 8 -47.59 35.64 2.41
CA GLY A 8 -46.48 35.87 1.50
C GLY A 8 -46.74 35.22 0.12
N PRO A 9 -46.11 35.70 -0.95
CA PRO A 9 -46.32 35.18 -2.30
C PRO A 9 -45.84 33.74 -2.43
N PRO A 10 -46.51 32.90 -3.23
CA PRO A 10 -46.14 31.51 -3.44
C PRO A 10 -44.76 31.44 -4.12
N GLY A 11 -43.83 30.64 -3.53
CA GLY A 11 -42.55 30.35 -4.11
C GLY A 11 -42.68 29.65 -5.48
N PRO A 12 -41.69 29.79 -6.37
CA PRO A 12 -41.75 29.21 -7.70
C PRO A 12 -41.91 27.69 -7.58
N ALA A 13 -42.87 27.15 -8.32
CA ALA A 13 -43.17 25.74 -8.41
C ALA A 13 -41.90 24.95 -8.85
N PRO A 14 -41.64 23.74 -8.31
CA PRO A 14 -40.51 22.94 -8.76
C PRO A 14 -40.68 22.59 -10.24
N TYR A 15 -39.71 22.95 -11.04
CA TYR A 15 -39.61 22.66 -12.47
C TYR A 15 -39.72 21.14 -12.69
N ARG A 16 -40.89 20.70 -13.17
CA ARG A 16 -41.13 19.32 -13.57
C ARG A 16 -40.59 19.14 -14.99
N ALA A 17 -39.35 18.72 -15.13
CA ALA A 17 -38.81 18.33 -16.42
C ALA A 17 -39.65 17.20 -17.04
N PRO A 18 -39.93 17.23 -18.35
CA PRO A 18 -40.69 16.19 -19.04
C PRO A 18 -39.89 14.88 -18.96
N ASN A 19 -40.63 13.79 -18.70
CA ASN A 19 -40.09 12.42 -18.67
C ASN A 19 -39.61 12.06 -20.09
N GLN A 20 -38.33 12.28 -20.40
CA GLN A 20 -37.79 11.96 -21.73
C GLN A 20 -37.80 10.43 -21.93
N PRO A 21 -38.21 9.95 -23.12
CA PRO A 21 -38.24 8.53 -23.42
C PRO A 21 -36.79 7.94 -23.39
N ARG A 22 -36.68 6.67 -23.04
CA ARG A 22 -35.37 5.92 -22.98
C ARG A 22 -34.52 6.09 -24.25
N SER A 23 -35.13 6.26 -25.40
CA SER A 23 -34.45 6.49 -26.70
C SER A 23 -33.69 7.82 -26.76
N ALA A 24 -34.16 8.87 -26.11
CA ALA A 24 -33.48 10.16 -26.07
C ALA A 24 -32.17 10.09 -25.26
N TRP A 25 -32.17 9.41 -24.13
CA TRP A 25 -30.96 9.21 -23.31
C TRP A 25 -29.90 8.34 -23.99
N LEU A 26 -30.32 7.40 -24.85
CA LEU A 26 -29.40 6.58 -25.63
C LEU A 26 -28.68 7.43 -26.70
N ALA A 27 -29.39 8.36 -27.37
CA ALA A 27 -28.77 9.28 -28.31
C ALA A 27 -27.78 10.21 -27.60
N LEU A 28 -28.20 10.85 -26.50
CA LEU A 28 -27.35 11.71 -25.69
C LEU A 28 -26.08 10.98 -25.19
N ALA A 29 -26.23 9.75 -24.71
CA ALA A 29 -25.13 8.98 -24.22
C ALA A 29 -24.07 8.58 -25.31
N ASN A 30 -24.54 8.46 -26.58
CA ASN A 30 -23.67 8.19 -27.71
C ASN A 30 -22.79 9.39 -28.13
N ASP A 31 -23.28 10.60 -27.89
CA ASP A 31 -22.61 11.85 -28.28
C ASP A 31 -21.63 12.36 -27.21
N ILE A 32 -21.62 11.73 -26.04
CA ILE A 32 -20.69 12.09 -24.97
C ILE A 32 -19.28 11.60 -25.31
N GLU A 33 -18.31 12.52 -25.21
CA GLU A 33 -16.91 12.18 -25.36
C GLU A 33 -16.50 11.06 -24.37
N PRO A 34 -15.78 10.01 -24.82
CA PRO A 34 -15.43 8.87 -23.97
C PRO A 34 -14.72 9.23 -22.65
N GLU A 35 -13.89 10.28 -22.69
CA GLU A 35 -13.19 10.78 -21.51
C GLU A 35 -14.16 11.40 -20.50
N VAL A 36 -15.12 12.20 -20.97
CA VAL A 36 -16.14 12.83 -20.12
C VAL A 36 -17.09 11.78 -19.55
N ALA A 37 -17.49 10.78 -20.34
CA ALA A 37 -18.25 9.63 -19.87
C ALA A 37 -17.53 8.88 -18.74
N ARG A 38 -16.20 8.69 -18.87
CA ARG A 38 -15.36 8.10 -17.83
C ARG A 38 -15.34 8.97 -16.56
N TYR A 39 -15.20 10.29 -16.71
CA TYR A 39 -15.23 11.22 -15.57
C TYR A 39 -16.56 11.13 -14.80
N PHE A 40 -17.67 11.10 -15.52
CA PHE A 40 -19.00 10.96 -14.95
C PHE A 40 -19.16 9.61 -14.19
N LEU A 41 -18.82 8.47 -14.83
CA LEU A 41 -18.97 7.14 -14.24
C LEU A 41 -18.09 6.96 -12.99
N VAL A 42 -16.86 7.47 -13.01
CA VAL A 42 -15.97 7.40 -11.85
C VAL A 42 -16.48 8.28 -10.72
N SER A 43 -17.00 9.48 -11.03
CA SER A 43 -17.57 10.39 -10.02
C SER A 43 -18.82 9.80 -9.35
N ALA A 44 -19.69 9.17 -10.15
CA ALA A 44 -20.87 8.46 -9.67
C ALA A 44 -20.51 7.30 -8.71
N ARG A 45 -19.46 6.56 -9.04
CA ARG A 45 -18.99 5.44 -8.21
C ARG A 45 -18.34 5.89 -6.90
N CYS A 46 -17.56 6.98 -6.95
CA CYS A 46 -16.81 7.45 -5.78
C CYS A 46 -17.67 8.23 -4.78
N GLY A 47 -18.81 8.79 -5.19
CA GLY A 47 -19.66 9.61 -4.32
C GLY A 47 -18.99 10.88 -3.77
N CYS A 48 -17.81 11.25 -4.28
CA CYS A 48 -17.04 12.43 -3.85
C CYS A 48 -16.08 12.88 -4.96
N PHE A 49 -16.10 14.18 -5.31
CA PHE A 49 -15.23 14.74 -6.35
C PHE A 49 -13.73 14.60 -6.03
N MET A 50 -13.33 14.73 -4.79
CA MET A 50 -11.92 14.61 -4.40
C MET A 50 -11.41 13.18 -4.63
N GLN A 51 -12.22 12.19 -4.27
CA GLN A 51 -11.89 10.79 -4.47
C GLN A 51 -11.89 10.41 -5.96
N ALA A 52 -12.89 10.89 -6.71
CA ALA A 52 -12.97 10.68 -8.15
C ALA A 52 -11.78 11.31 -8.89
N ALA A 53 -11.40 12.54 -8.53
CA ALA A 53 -10.25 13.23 -9.11
C ALA A 53 -8.94 12.49 -8.86
N ARG A 54 -8.76 11.94 -7.65
CA ARG A 54 -7.63 11.06 -7.34
C ARG A 54 -7.64 9.78 -8.19
N SER A 55 -8.81 9.13 -8.32
CA SER A 55 -8.97 7.94 -9.17
C SER A 55 -8.66 8.20 -10.64
N LEU A 56 -8.89 9.41 -11.11
CA LEU A 56 -8.66 9.82 -12.50
C LEU A 56 -7.29 10.46 -12.73
N ASN A 57 -6.53 10.67 -11.66
CA ASN A 57 -5.25 11.38 -11.67
C ASN A 57 -5.32 12.79 -12.28
N ILE A 58 -6.40 13.53 -11.97
CA ILE A 58 -6.62 14.91 -12.44
C ILE A 58 -6.91 15.84 -11.26
N LYS A 59 -6.83 17.15 -11.50
CA LYS A 59 -7.22 18.14 -10.50
C LYS A 59 -8.75 18.13 -10.28
N ALA A 60 -9.21 18.19 -9.02
CA ALA A 60 -10.65 18.20 -8.69
C ALA A 60 -11.39 19.41 -9.32
N THR A 61 -10.71 20.54 -9.49
CA THR A 61 -11.25 21.72 -10.19
C THR A 61 -11.51 21.44 -11.66
N LEU A 62 -10.63 20.70 -12.34
CA LEU A 62 -10.81 20.30 -13.73
C LEU A 62 -11.97 19.31 -13.87
N LEU A 63 -12.03 18.31 -12.98
CA LEU A 63 -13.15 17.35 -12.96
C LEU A 63 -14.50 18.04 -12.80
N ARG A 64 -14.63 18.93 -11.83
CA ARG A 64 -15.86 19.71 -11.60
C ARG A 64 -16.23 20.53 -12.83
N LYS A 65 -15.26 21.22 -13.46
CA LYS A 65 -15.49 22.03 -14.66
C LYS A 65 -16.03 21.15 -15.82
N ARG A 66 -15.42 19.99 -16.07
CA ARG A 66 -15.84 19.08 -17.13
C ARG A 66 -17.23 18.48 -16.90
N LEU A 67 -17.55 18.15 -15.65
CA LEU A 67 -18.88 17.62 -15.32
C LEU A 67 -19.96 18.72 -15.36
N ALA A 68 -19.67 19.94 -14.94
CA ALA A 68 -20.60 21.06 -15.08
C ALA A 68 -20.88 21.39 -16.57
N GLN A 69 -19.84 21.32 -17.42
CA GLN A 69 -20.01 21.46 -18.88
C GLN A 69 -20.89 20.34 -19.45
N LEU A 70 -20.78 19.11 -18.97
CA LEU A 70 -21.65 18.00 -19.38
C LEU A 70 -23.09 18.24 -18.96
N GLU A 71 -23.34 18.70 -17.73
CA GLU A 71 -24.69 19.04 -17.23
C GLU A 71 -25.33 20.19 -18.07
N GLU A 72 -24.51 21.18 -18.42
CA GLU A 72 -24.95 22.29 -19.28
C GLU A 72 -25.29 21.83 -20.71
N GLN A 73 -24.43 20.98 -21.31
CA GLN A 73 -24.66 20.40 -22.64
C GLN A 73 -25.92 19.53 -22.70
N LEU A 74 -26.18 18.79 -21.65
CA LEU A 74 -27.33 17.90 -21.56
C LEU A 74 -28.63 18.65 -21.11
N HIS A 75 -28.49 19.87 -20.59
CA HIS A 75 -29.54 20.64 -19.92
C HIS A 75 -30.19 19.88 -18.75
N HIS A 76 -29.45 19.00 -18.11
CA HIS A 76 -29.90 18.18 -16.98
C HIS A 76 -28.87 18.20 -15.85
N ALA A 77 -29.32 18.38 -14.61
CA ALA A 77 -28.51 18.19 -13.44
C ALA A 77 -28.29 16.68 -13.20
N LEU A 78 -27.04 16.21 -13.28
CA LEU A 78 -26.73 14.81 -13.14
C LEU A 78 -26.39 14.44 -11.70
N PHE A 79 -25.94 15.42 -10.91
CA PHE A 79 -25.56 15.25 -9.51
C PHE A 79 -26.33 16.17 -8.58
N SER A 80 -26.56 15.71 -7.37
CA SER A 80 -27.06 16.49 -6.24
C SER A 80 -26.14 16.34 -5.05
N TYR A 81 -26.11 17.35 -4.18
CA TYR A 81 -25.33 17.32 -2.95
C TYR A 81 -26.21 16.95 -1.78
N GLN A 82 -25.83 15.93 -1.02
CA GLN A 82 -26.48 15.56 0.24
C GLN A 82 -25.40 15.50 1.33
N GLY A 83 -25.40 16.50 2.22
CA GLY A 83 -24.33 16.65 3.20
C GLY A 83 -22.97 16.84 2.53
N ASN A 84 -22.01 15.99 2.87
CA ASN A 84 -20.66 15.99 2.25
C ASN A 84 -20.53 15.03 1.05
N GLY A 85 -21.61 14.37 0.63
CA GLY A 85 -21.62 13.37 -0.44
C GLY A 85 -22.17 13.90 -1.76
N LEU A 86 -21.70 13.28 -2.85
CA LEU A 86 -22.19 13.47 -4.21
C LEU A 86 -23.12 12.31 -4.56
N VAL A 87 -24.37 12.60 -4.87
CA VAL A 87 -25.38 11.60 -5.21
C VAL A 87 -25.90 11.88 -6.62
N LEU A 88 -26.15 10.81 -7.38
CA LEU A 88 -26.75 10.94 -8.70
C LEU A 88 -28.19 11.43 -8.59
N SER A 89 -28.56 12.40 -9.43
CA SER A 89 -29.96 12.75 -9.68
C SER A 89 -30.67 11.60 -10.41
N ARG A 90 -31.98 11.71 -10.62
CA ARG A 90 -32.73 10.75 -11.44
C ARG A 90 -32.18 10.68 -12.87
N ASP A 91 -31.86 11.82 -13.46
CA ASP A 91 -31.30 11.94 -14.80
C ASP A 91 -29.86 11.37 -14.82
N GLY A 92 -29.06 11.62 -13.78
CA GLY A 92 -27.76 11.01 -13.61
C GLY A 92 -27.80 9.48 -13.53
N GLN A 93 -28.80 8.91 -12.85
CA GLN A 93 -29.01 7.46 -12.80
C GLN A 93 -29.37 6.88 -14.17
N GLN A 94 -30.20 7.59 -14.93
CA GLN A 94 -30.57 7.18 -16.29
C GLN A 94 -29.36 7.23 -17.22
N LEU A 95 -28.58 8.31 -17.20
CA LEU A 95 -27.35 8.43 -17.98
C LEU A 95 -26.35 7.34 -17.62
N GLN A 96 -26.16 7.06 -16.33
CA GLN A 96 -25.28 5.99 -15.86
C GLN A 96 -25.70 4.64 -16.45
N ALA A 97 -26.99 4.30 -16.39
CA ALA A 97 -27.50 3.04 -16.92
C ALA A 97 -27.25 2.92 -18.44
N GLN A 98 -27.44 4.01 -19.20
CA GLN A 98 -27.19 4.01 -20.64
C GLN A 98 -25.71 3.91 -20.99
N LEU A 99 -24.83 4.65 -20.31
CA LEU A 99 -23.38 4.56 -20.52
C LEU A 99 -22.84 3.18 -20.19
N LEU A 100 -23.34 2.55 -19.13
CA LEU A 100 -22.98 1.16 -18.79
C LEU A 100 -23.48 0.17 -19.84
N ALA A 101 -24.71 0.33 -20.32
CA ALA A 101 -25.26 -0.50 -21.40
C ALA A 101 -24.47 -0.35 -22.71
N LEU A 102 -24.07 0.88 -23.08
CA LEU A 102 -23.23 1.15 -24.24
C LEU A 102 -21.83 0.56 -24.09
N ALA A 103 -21.23 0.65 -22.91
CA ALA A 103 -19.95 0.03 -22.62
C ALA A 103 -20.01 -1.50 -22.80
N HIS A 104 -21.09 -2.13 -22.35
CA HIS A 104 -21.34 -3.58 -22.58
C HIS A 104 -21.57 -3.91 -24.06
N ALA A 105 -22.40 -3.10 -24.76
CA ALA A 105 -22.75 -3.34 -26.17
C ALA A 105 -21.56 -3.11 -27.11
N ARG A 106 -20.74 -2.10 -26.86
CA ARG A 106 -19.54 -1.79 -27.67
C ARG A 106 -18.37 -2.72 -27.39
N ARG A 107 -18.48 -3.64 -26.42
CA ARG A 107 -17.30 -4.40 -25.91
C ARG A 107 -16.09 -3.48 -25.72
N LEU A 108 -16.32 -2.21 -25.42
CA LEU A 108 -15.22 -1.40 -24.94
C LEU A 108 -14.79 -2.07 -23.64
N PRO A 109 -13.60 -2.60 -23.60
CA PRO A 109 -13.13 -3.13 -22.34
C PRO A 109 -13.24 -1.95 -21.38
N VAL A 110 -14.06 -2.07 -20.33
CA VAL A 110 -13.71 -1.40 -19.10
C VAL A 110 -12.28 -1.87 -18.92
N VAL A 111 -11.31 -0.99 -19.17
CA VAL A 111 -9.89 -1.37 -19.06
C VAL A 111 -9.75 -1.74 -17.61
N ALA A 112 -9.94 -3.04 -17.34
CA ALA A 112 -9.74 -3.59 -16.02
C ALA A 112 -8.29 -3.24 -15.73
N GLN A 113 -8.09 -2.37 -14.74
CA GLN A 113 -6.73 -2.01 -14.35
C GLN A 113 -5.99 -3.30 -14.07
N PRO A 114 -4.82 -3.50 -14.65
CA PRO A 114 -4.08 -4.72 -14.46
C PRO A 114 -3.85 -4.94 -12.96
N LEU A 115 -4.07 -6.14 -12.49
CA LEU A 115 -3.69 -6.55 -11.16
C LEU A 115 -2.19 -6.78 -11.17
N ILE A 116 -1.46 -6.05 -10.35
CA ILE A 116 -0.03 -6.24 -10.13
C ILE A 116 0.13 -7.05 -8.85
N ARG A 117 0.83 -8.16 -8.92
CA ARG A 117 1.17 -9.00 -7.78
C ARG A 117 2.59 -8.70 -7.32
N LEU A 118 2.71 -8.26 -6.09
CA LEU A 118 3.97 -7.89 -5.45
C LEU A 118 4.20 -8.77 -4.22
N ALA A 119 5.22 -9.62 -4.26
CA ALA A 119 5.65 -10.38 -3.10
C ALA A 119 6.84 -9.71 -2.42
N VAL A 120 6.81 -9.54 -1.11
CA VAL A 120 7.83 -8.80 -0.35
C VAL A 120 8.14 -9.49 0.96
N ALA A 121 9.42 -9.60 1.30
CA ALA A 121 9.84 -10.04 2.63
C ALA A 121 9.23 -9.14 3.71
N GLU A 122 8.64 -9.74 4.74
CA GLU A 122 7.83 -9.03 5.74
C GLU A 122 8.55 -7.85 6.40
N PRO A 123 9.84 -7.93 6.81
CA PRO A 123 10.55 -6.77 7.35
C PRO A 123 10.66 -5.62 6.36
N ILE A 124 10.94 -5.91 5.09
CA ILE A 124 11.04 -4.88 4.04
C ILE A 124 9.70 -4.19 3.81
N LEU A 125 8.64 -4.99 3.73
CA LEU A 125 7.29 -4.46 3.56
C LEU A 125 6.88 -3.56 4.72
N HIS A 126 7.10 -4.02 5.94
CA HIS A 126 6.69 -3.32 7.15
C HIS A 126 7.49 -2.02 7.38
N ASP A 127 8.83 -2.11 7.29
CA ASP A 127 9.71 -1.03 7.73
C ASP A 127 10.01 -0.03 6.61
N ILE A 128 10.21 -0.51 5.38
CA ILE A 128 10.76 0.29 4.29
C ILE A 128 9.67 0.71 3.30
N LEU A 129 8.95 -0.24 2.72
CA LEU A 129 8.06 0.02 1.57
C LEU A 129 6.64 0.43 1.94
N GLY A 130 6.12 0.03 3.10
CA GLY A 130 4.70 0.18 3.41
C GLY A 130 4.19 1.62 3.30
N ARG A 131 4.97 2.59 3.79
CA ARG A 131 4.60 4.02 3.72
C ARG A 131 4.56 4.54 2.28
N ASP A 132 5.51 4.13 1.43
CA ASP A 132 5.59 4.59 0.05
C ASP A 132 4.51 3.94 -0.82
N LEU A 133 4.19 2.67 -0.58
CA LEU A 133 3.05 1.99 -1.21
C LEU A 133 1.72 2.65 -0.83
N ILE A 134 1.51 3.01 0.45
CA ILE A 134 0.33 3.77 0.89
C ILE A 134 0.28 5.13 0.19
N ALA A 135 1.42 5.83 0.07
CA ALA A 135 1.49 7.12 -0.61
C ALA A 135 1.17 6.98 -2.11
N LEU A 136 1.66 5.93 -2.77
CA LEU A 136 1.32 5.60 -4.15
C LEU A 136 -0.20 5.39 -4.32
N LEU A 137 -0.80 4.55 -3.48
CA LEU A 137 -2.23 4.24 -3.53
C LEU A 137 -3.10 5.47 -3.26
N ARG A 138 -2.65 6.37 -2.37
CA ARG A 138 -3.34 7.65 -2.13
C ARG A 138 -3.29 8.59 -3.34
N ARG A 139 -2.23 8.56 -4.13
CA ARG A 139 -2.05 9.39 -5.33
C ARG A 139 -2.73 8.79 -6.55
N ASN A 140 -2.79 7.47 -6.63
CA ASN A 140 -3.31 6.75 -7.78
C ASN A 140 -4.27 5.63 -7.36
N ALA A 141 -5.55 5.96 -7.22
CA ALA A 141 -6.59 5.00 -6.85
C ALA A 141 -6.97 4.03 -7.99
N SER A 142 -6.37 4.14 -9.17
CA SER A 142 -6.62 3.22 -10.28
C SER A 142 -5.68 2.01 -10.30
N VAL A 143 -4.67 1.96 -9.43
CA VAL A 143 -3.79 0.79 -9.29
C VAL A 143 -4.53 -0.34 -8.58
N ARG A 144 -4.48 -1.55 -9.13
CA ARG A 144 -4.88 -2.78 -8.46
C ARG A 144 -3.61 -3.53 -8.07
N LEU A 145 -3.36 -3.61 -6.77
CA LEU A 145 -2.15 -4.20 -6.22
C LEU A 145 -2.55 -5.31 -5.24
N GLU A 146 -2.01 -6.50 -5.45
CA GLU A 146 -2.03 -7.60 -4.49
C GLU A 146 -0.65 -7.68 -3.85
N ILE A 147 -0.58 -7.55 -2.53
CA ILE A 147 0.67 -7.61 -1.78
C ILE A 147 0.70 -8.91 -1.01
N ILE A 148 1.75 -9.70 -1.22
CA ILE A 148 1.96 -10.99 -0.60
C ILE A 148 3.20 -10.89 0.29
N SER A 149 3.06 -11.22 1.57
CA SER A 149 4.20 -11.28 2.49
C SER A 149 4.97 -12.58 2.30
N ILE A 150 6.29 -12.49 2.26
CA ILE A 150 7.22 -13.62 2.24
C ILE A 150 7.95 -13.68 3.57
N ASP A 151 7.89 -14.80 4.24
CA ASP A 151 8.54 -15.05 5.53
C ASP A 151 9.68 -16.08 5.45
N SER A 152 9.68 -16.91 4.43
CA SER A 152 10.59 -18.03 4.30
C SER A 152 10.98 -18.32 2.86
N GLN A 153 12.02 -19.15 2.68
CA GLN A 153 12.44 -19.67 1.37
C GLN A 153 11.33 -20.49 0.71
N LEU A 154 10.54 -21.24 1.48
CA LEU A 154 9.44 -22.03 0.95
C LEU A 154 8.32 -21.14 0.42
N SER A 155 8.00 -20.05 1.13
CA SER A 155 7.02 -19.07 0.65
C SER A 155 7.50 -18.35 -0.60
N LEU A 156 8.80 -18.03 -0.71
CA LEU A 156 9.40 -17.46 -1.92
C LEU A 156 9.26 -18.39 -3.14
N GLN A 157 9.46 -19.69 -2.96
CA GLN A 157 9.36 -20.67 -4.05
C GLN A 157 7.91 -20.97 -4.45
N ALA A 158 6.96 -20.76 -3.55
CA ALA A 158 5.54 -21.05 -3.77
C ALA A 158 4.78 -19.93 -4.49
N VAL A 159 5.34 -18.72 -4.57
CA VAL A 159 4.66 -17.58 -5.20
C VAL A 159 4.90 -17.52 -6.72
N ASP A 160 3.89 -17.07 -7.45
CA ASP A 160 3.98 -16.66 -8.87
C ASP A 160 3.41 -15.23 -8.96
N VAL A 161 4.32 -14.27 -9.09
CA VAL A 161 4.03 -12.84 -8.98
C VAL A 161 4.74 -12.04 -10.05
N ASP A 162 4.37 -10.76 -10.23
CA ASP A 162 5.00 -9.88 -11.21
C ASP A 162 6.33 -9.31 -10.70
N VAL A 163 6.38 -8.97 -9.40
CA VAL A 163 7.57 -8.39 -8.75
C VAL A 163 7.79 -9.10 -7.42
N VAL A 164 9.04 -9.42 -7.12
CA VAL A 164 9.41 -10.06 -5.85
C VAL A 164 10.61 -9.37 -5.20
N LEU A 165 10.52 -9.15 -3.88
CA LEU A 165 11.61 -8.70 -3.02
C LEU A 165 11.83 -9.71 -1.91
N TRP A 166 13.06 -10.21 -1.80
CA TRP A 166 13.40 -11.19 -0.76
C TRP A 166 14.73 -10.89 -0.11
N LEU A 167 14.99 -11.59 0.98
CA LEU A 167 16.24 -11.54 1.72
C LEU A 167 17.03 -12.84 1.48
N SER A 168 18.32 -12.70 1.20
CA SER A 168 19.27 -13.83 1.22
C SER A 168 20.43 -13.53 2.15
N ASP A 169 21.20 -14.54 2.46
CA ASP A 169 22.47 -14.37 3.18
C ASP A 169 23.46 -13.61 2.29
N ALA A 170 24.35 -12.81 2.90
CA ALA A 170 25.21 -11.90 2.16
C ALA A 170 26.25 -12.63 1.29
N ASP A 171 26.71 -13.79 1.74
CA ASP A 171 27.84 -14.53 1.13
C ASP A 171 27.38 -15.82 0.43
N GLY A 172 26.07 -16.08 0.39
CA GLY A 172 25.49 -17.27 -0.24
C GLY A 172 25.00 -17.06 -1.65
N PRO A 173 24.78 -18.14 -2.43
CA PRO A 173 24.04 -18.06 -3.67
C PRO A 173 22.66 -17.53 -3.38
N ALA A 174 22.22 -16.49 -4.10
CA ALA A 174 20.88 -15.94 -3.93
C ALA A 174 19.85 -17.01 -4.33
N PRO A 175 19.11 -17.62 -3.38
CA PRO A 175 17.99 -18.44 -3.74
C PRO A 175 16.94 -17.53 -4.37
N GLY A 176 16.62 -17.78 -5.63
CA GLY A 176 15.61 -17.01 -6.37
C GLY A 176 14.22 -17.63 -6.28
N PRO A 177 13.20 -16.94 -6.78
CA PRO A 177 11.87 -17.49 -6.98
C PRO A 177 11.91 -18.67 -7.99
N SER A 178 10.86 -19.51 -7.98
CA SER A 178 10.77 -20.67 -8.87
C SER A 178 10.39 -20.33 -10.31
N PHE A 179 9.91 -19.12 -10.57
CA PHE A 179 9.53 -18.65 -11.90
C PHE A 179 10.69 -17.94 -12.61
N PRO A 180 10.68 -17.86 -13.97
CA PRO A 180 11.71 -17.14 -14.70
C PRO A 180 11.66 -15.65 -14.44
N THR A 181 12.80 -15.06 -14.14
CA THR A 181 12.94 -13.63 -13.84
C THR A 181 13.88 -12.96 -14.82
N GLU A 182 13.74 -11.63 -14.96
CA GLU A 182 14.83 -10.79 -15.41
C GLU A 182 16.01 -10.93 -14.44
N PRO A 183 17.25 -10.55 -14.83
CA PRO A 183 18.40 -10.64 -13.94
C PRO A 183 18.11 -9.96 -12.59
N PRO A 184 18.15 -10.69 -11.47
CA PRO A 184 17.92 -10.10 -10.15
C PRO A 184 18.98 -9.05 -9.83
N ARG A 185 18.60 -8.04 -9.07
CA ARG A 185 19.50 -6.99 -8.61
C ARG A 185 19.46 -6.82 -7.10
N VAL A 186 20.60 -6.56 -6.50
CA VAL A 186 20.72 -6.19 -5.10
C VAL A 186 20.32 -4.74 -4.92
N LEU A 187 19.42 -4.47 -3.97
CA LEU A 187 18.99 -3.12 -3.62
C LEU A 187 19.73 -2.57 -2.41
N ALA A 188 20.03 -3.43 -1.43
CA ALA A 188 20.68 -3.04 -0.19
C ALA A 188 21.33 -4.24 0.51
N ARG A 189 22.27 -3.95 1.42
CA ARG A 189 22.80 -4.89 2.40
C ARG A 189 22.30 -4.44 3.77
N LEU A 190 21.69 -5.35 4.51
CA LEU A 190 21.16 -5.11 5.84
C LEU A 190 22.09 -5.69 6.90
N HIS A 191 22.48 -4.87 7.85
CA HIS A 191 23.21 -5.27 9.04
C HIS A 191 22.23 -5.51 10.18
N TYR A 192 22.38 -6.60 10.91
CA TYR A 192 21.49 -6.96 12.02
C TYR A 192 22.20 -6.82 13.35
N LEU A 193 21.52 -6.22 14.32
CA LEU A 193 21.98 -6.05 15.68
C LEU A 193 20.88 -6.37 16.69
N PRO A 194 21.18 -6.85 17.88
CA PRO A 194 20.22 -6.89 18.97
C PRO A 194 19.74 -5.47 19.30
N HIS A 195 18.45 -5.33 19.60
CA HIS A 195 17.82 -4.06 19.95
C HIS A 195 17.02 -4.17 21.23
N ILE A 196 17.01 -3.08 21.99
CA ILE A 196 16.21 -2.90 23.21
C ILE A 196 15.41 -1.60 23.15
N ALA A 197 14.31 -1.51 23.91
CA ALA A 197 13.61 -0.23 24.06
C ALA A 197 14.48 0.80 24.80
N LYS A 198 14.54 2.02 24.27
CA LYS A 198 15.37 3.12 24.79
C LYS A 198 15.16 3.37 26.27
N ARG A 199 13.93 3.25 26.79
CA ARG A 199 13.59 3.45 28.20
C ARG A 199 14.31 2.48 29.16
N TYR A 200 14.77 1.33 28.64
CA TYR A 200 15.52 0.30 29.40
C TYR A 200 17.00 0.27 29.03
N SER A 201 17.47 1.17 28.16
CA SER A 201 18.85 1.28 27.70
C SER A 201 19.63 2.37 28.48
N ARG A 202 19.49 2.42 29.82
CA ARG A 202 20.31 3.31 30.64
C ARG A 202 21.74 2.72 30.73
N PRO A 203 22.79 3.59 30.83
CA PRO A 203 24.18 3.09 30.91
C PRO A 203 24.42 2.08 32.01
N THR A 204 23.68 2.14 33.12
CA THR A 204 23.82 1.22 34.27
C THR A 204 23.04 -0.10 34.13
N THR A 205 22.16 -0.21 33.14
CA THR A 205 21.26 -1.36 32.96
C THR A 205 21.31 -1.90 31.53
N ARG A 206 22.16 -1.36 30.68
CA ARG A 206 22.34 -1.82 29.30
C ARG A 206 23.23 -3.05 29.30
N PRO A 207 22.84 -4.16 28.64
CA PRO A 207 23.71 -5.30 28.51
C PRO A 207 24.90 -4.95 27.62
N ASP A 208 26.11 -5.21 28.10
CA ASP A 208 27.38 -4.98 27.40
C ASP A 208 28.05 -6.30 26.99
N SER A 209 27.55 -7.43 27.52
CA SER A 209 28.04 -8.76 27.21
C SER A 209 26.89 -9.75 26.95
N ILE A 210 27.22 -10.94 26.43
CA ILE A 210 26.23 -12.01 26.21
C ILE A 210 25.67 -12.51 27.53
N GLU A 211 26.53 -12.57 28.59
CA GLU A 211 26.15 -12.99 29.92
C GLU A 211 25.11 -12.05 30.55
N ASP A 212 25.20 -10.74 30.28
CA ASP A 212 24.23 -9.77 30.79
C ASP A 212 22.84 -9.98 30.19
N LEU A 213 22.76 -10.63 29.03
CA LEU A 213 21.47 -10.97 28.42
C LEU A 213 20.66 -11.94 29.29
N ASP A 214 21.28 -12.63 30.26
CA ASP A 214 20.59 -13.58 31.15
C ASP A 214 19.50 -12.92 31.99
N ASP A 215 19.62 -11.65 32.26
CA ASP A 215 18.64 -10.85 32.99
C ASP A 215 17.45 -10.39 32.10
N TYR A 216 17.48 -10.68 30.80
CA TYR A 216 16.49 -10.19 29.85
C TYR A 216 15.73 -11.34 29.18
N MET A 217 14.47 -11.08 28.84
CA MET A 217 13.72 -11.93 27.94
C MET A 217 14.15 -11.65 26.50
N LEU A 218 14.37 -12.72 25.72
CA LEU A 218 14.68 -12.62 24.31
C LEU A 218 13.45 -12.91 23.47
N VAL A 219 13.35 -12.23 22.31
CA VAL A 219 12.33 -12.56 21.31
C VAL A 219 13.00 -12.88 19.98
N GLN A 220 12.52 -13.94 19.35
CA GLN A 220 12.97 -14.38 18.05
C GLN A 220 11.79 -14.46 17.08
N TRP A 221 11.95 -13.84 15.92
CA TRP A 221 11.06 -14.07 14.80
C TRP A 221 11.37 -15.43 14.19
N GLN A 222 10.36 -16.34 14.18
CA GLN A 222 10.56 -17.74 13.82
C GLN A 222 11.26 -17.95 12.46
N PRO A 223 10.93 -17.20 11.40
CA PRO A 223 11.62 -17.34 10.12
C PRO A 223 13.13 -17.08 10.18
N ASP A 224 13.60 -16.20 11.06
CA ASP A 224 15.02 -15.88 11.20
C ASP A 224 15.82 -17.00 11.93
N GLY A 225 15.13 -17.87 12.66
CA GLY A 225 15.76 -18.94 13.44
C GLY A 225 16.53 -19.99 12.62
N GLN A 226 16.26 -20.07 11.31
CA GLN A 226 16.92 -21.01 10.39
C GLN A 226 17.88 -20.31 9.43
N VAL A 227 18.08 -18.99 9.56
CA VAL A 227 18.94 -18.20 8.67
C VAL A 227 20.39 -18.34 9.11
N GLU A 228 21.27 -18.82 8.22
CA GLU A 228 22.68 -19.07 8.51
C GLU A 228 23.43 -17.76 8.85
N ALA A 229 23.20 -16.70 8.11
CA ALA A 229 23.79 -15.39 8.36
C ALA A 229 23.44 -14.78 9.72
N LEU A 230 22.42 -15.32 10.44
CA LEU A 230 21.97 -14.88 11.76
C LEU A 230 22.36 -15.88 12.87
N GLN A 231 23.20 -16.87 12.56
CA GLN A 231 23.63 -17.90 13.52
C GLN A 231 24.22 -17.34 14.82
N PRO A 232 25.03 -16.26 14.84
CA PRO A 232 25.52 -15.72 16.10
C PRO A 232 24.41 -15.40 17.11
N TRP A 233 23.31 -14.80 16.66
CA TRP A 233 22.14 -14.56 17.50
C TRP A 233 21.33 -15.85 17.77
N ASN A 234 21.13 -16.67 16.75
CA ASN A 234 20.35 -17.89 16.87
C ASN A 234 20.95 -18.85 17.90
N MET A 235 22.30 -18.91 18.01
CA MET A 235 22.98 -19.68 19.03
C MET A 235 22.73 -19.15 20.44
N VAL A 236 22.74 -17.83 20.64
CA VAL A 236 22.42 -17.23 21.94
C VAL A 236 20.98 -17.59 22.36
N VAL A 237 20.04 -17.52 21.43
CA VAL A 237 18.64 -17.88 21.71
C VAL A 237 18.52 -19.39 21.99
N ALA A 238 19.18 -20.25 21.21
CA ALA A 238 19.10 -21.71 21.34
C ALA A 238 19.73 -22.25 22.63
N GLN A 239 20.71 -21.57 23.19
CA GLN A 239 21.36 -21.94 24.44
C GLN A 239 20.52 -21.61 25.68
N ARG A 240 19.46 -20.82 25.53
CA ARG A 240 18.57 -20.42 26.62
C ARG A 240 17.58 -21.53 26.95
N LEU A 241 17.51 -21.87 28.23
CA LEU A 241 16.53 -22.83 28.76
C LEU A 241 15.19 -22.16 29.11
N ALA A 242 15.17 -20.84 29.30
CA ALA A 242 14.01 -20.06 29.69
C ALA A 242 14.11 -18.62 29.18
N ALA A 243 13.09 -17.82 29.38
CA ALA A 243 13.03 -16.40 29.01
C ALA A 243 13.24 -16.12 27.51
N VAL A 244 12.70 -17.00 26.64
CA VAL A 244 12.66 -16.84 25.20
C VAL A 244 11.23 -16.90 24.70
N VAL A 245 10.88 -16.00 23.79
CA VAL A 245 9.58 -15.99 23.09
C VAL A 245 9.83 -16.13 21.60
N HIS A 246 9.24 -17.14 20.97
CA HIS A 246 9.23 -17.32 19.54
C HIS A 246 7.91 -16.78 18.95
N VAL A 247 7.99 -15.91 17.95
CA VAL A 247 6.82 -15.32 17.31
C VAL A 247 6.87 -15.52 15.80
N HIS A 248 5.71 -15.71 15.18
CA HIS A 248 5.58 -15.84 13.72
C HIS A 248 5.29 -14.50 13.03
N ALA A 249 4.72 -13.52 13.74
CA ALA A 249 4.42 -12.21 13.20
C ALA A 249 5.56 -11.22 13.50
N TYR A 250 6.18 -10.67 12.48
CA TYR A 250 7.24 -9.67 12.61
C TYR A 250 6.78 -8.43 13.40
N SER A 251 5.56 -7.97 13.15
CA SER A 251 4.96 -6.83 13.86
C SER A 251 4.83 -7.07 15.36
N LEU A 252 4.53 -8.31 15.79
CA LEU A 252 4.46 -8.66 17.22
C LEU A 252 5.84 -8.62 17.86
N MET A 253 6.89 -9.15 17.17
CA MET A 253 8.27 -9.03 17.64
C MET A 253 8.65 -7.58 17.89
N LEU A 254 8.40 -6.70 16.90
CA LEU A 254 8.68 -5.26 17.02
C LEU A 254 7.97 -4.64 18.23
N GLU A 255 6.71 -4.96 18.42
CA GLU A 255 5.93 -4.41 19.55
C GLU A 255 6.46 -4.89 20.89
N MET A 256 6.86 -6.16 21.01
CA MET A 256 7.47 -6.69 22.25
C MET A 256 8.78 -5.96 22.58
N ILE A 257 9.62 -5.69 21.59
CA ILE A 257 10.87 -4.93 21.79
C ILE A 257 10.54 -3.46 22.15
N ARG A 258 9.63 -2.80 21.45
CA ARG A 258 9.18 -1.41 21.71
C ARG A 258 8.61 -1.23 23.11
N CYS A 259 7.81 -2.19 23.54
CA CYS A 259 7.25 -2.20 24.89
C CYS A 259 8.30 -2.52 25.96
N GLY A 260 9.52 -2.86 25.59
CA GLY A 260 10.62 -3.19 26.51
C GLY A 260 10.42 -4.51 27.23
N ALA A 261 9.57 -5.38 26.70
CA ALA A 261 9.38 -6.73 27.24
C ALA A 261 10.57 -7.64 26.90
N CYS A 262 11.19 -7.41 25.75
CA CYS A 262 12.24 -8.29 25.21
C CYS A 262 13.38 -7.52 24.53
N ILE A 263 14.51 -8.20 24.39
CA ILE A 263 15.56 -7.90 23.42
C ILE A 263 15.36 -8.81 22.21
N GLY A 264 15.49 -8.25 21.00
CA GLY A 264 15.37 -9.02 19.75
C GLY A 264 16.31 -8.53 18.68
N LEU A 265 16.53 -9.36 17.67
CA LEU A 265 17.40 -9.06 16.53
C LEU A 265 16.62 -8.25 15.48
N LEU A 266 17.13 -7.07 15.12
CA LEU A 266 16.55 -6.20 14.12
C LEU A 266 17.62 -5.64 13.18
N PRO A 267 17.24 -5.22 11.95
CA PRO A 267 18.15 -4.48 11.09
C PRO A 267 18.61 -3.18 11.75
N HIS A 268 19.86 -2.81 11.54
CA HIS A 268 20.48 -1.62 12.14
C HIS A 268 19.70 -0.32 11.84
N TYR A 269 19.08 -0.20 10.65
CA TYR A 269 18.30 0.96 10.28
C TYR A 269 17.09 1.23 11.21
N MET A 270 16.71 0.26 12.03
CA MET A 270 15.59 0.44 12.97
C MET A 270 15.84 1.56 13.97
N GLY A 271 17.09 1.84 14.33
CA GLY A 271 17.43 2.99 15.16
C GLY A 271 17.13 4.35 14.52
N SER A 272 17.20 4.42 13.18
CA SER A 272 16.83 5.63 12.41
C SER A 272 15.32 5.72 12.17
N LEU A 273 14.65 4.58 12.01
CA LEU A 273 13.21 4.50 11.76
C LEU A 273 12.39 4.73 13.03
N ASP A 274 12.83 4.18 14.16
CA ASP A 274 12.15 4.23 15.45
C ASP A 274 13.08 4.71 16.57
N ARG A 275 12.92 5.97 16.96
CA ARG A 275 13.71 6.61 18.03
C ARG A 275 13.48 5.99 19.42
N GLY A 276 12.49 5.14 19.56
CA GLY A 276 12.20 4.37 20.78
C GLY A 276 13.05 3.12 20.94
N LEU A 277 13.81 2.74 19.91
CA LEU A 277 14.70 1.59 19.89
C LEU A 277 16.16 2.01 19.95
N VAL A 278 17.00 1.16 20.55
CA VAL A 278 18.44 1.35 20.65
C VAL A 278 19.11 0.04 20.28
N ALA A 279 20.04 0.10 19.32
CA ALA A 279 20.88 -1.03 18.98
C ALA A 279 21.90 -1.29 20.09
N LEU A 280 22.29 -2.54 20.24
CA LEU A 280 23.31 -3.02 21.17
C LEU A 280 24.52 -3.51 20.38
N PRO A 281 25.37 -2.62 19.83
CA PRO A 281 26.57 -3.01 19.11
C PRO A 281 27.58 -3.61 20.08
N GLY A 282 28.37 -4.56 19.60
CA GLY A 282 29.46 -5.16 20.38
C GLY A 282 29.07 -6.38 21.22
N LEU A 283 27.78 -6.68 21.36
CA LEU A 283 27.33 -7.91 22.05
C LEU A 283 27.76 -9.20 21.30
N LEU A 284 27.80 -9.14 19.98
CA LEU A 284 28.18 -10.25 19.13
C LEU A 284 29.36 -9.81 18.26
N ALA A 285 30.41 -10.64 18.23
CA ALA A 285 31.65 -10.34 17.51
C ALA A 285 31.49 -10.52 15.98
N GLU A 286 30.64 -11.45 15.57
CA GLU A 286 30.47 -11.79 14.17
C GLU A 286 29.38 -10.91 13.52
N PRO A 287 29.64 -10.39 12.31
CA PRO A 287 28.68 -9.58 11.60
C PRO A 287 27.52 -10.45 11.08
N MET A 288 26.30 -9.98 11.28
CA MET A 288 25.09 -10.61 10.76
C MET A 288 24.54 -9.75 9.62
N GLN A 289 24.59 -10.27 8.39
CA GLN A 289 24.25 -9.50 7.20
C GLN A 289 23.35 -10.28 6.25
N ARG A 290 22.38 -9.58 5.66
CA ARG A 290 21.53 -10.12 4.60
C ARG A 290 21.45 -9.14 3.43
N GLN A 291 21.21 -9.65 2.23
CA GLN A 291 21.01 -8.84 1.03
C GLN A 291 19.54 -8.79 0.67
N VAL A 292 19.09 -7.59 0.26
CA VAL A 292 17.75 -7.36 -0.33
C VAL A 292 17.87 -7.50 -1.83
N TRP A 293 17.13 -8.43 -2.38
CA TRP A 293 17.05 -8.67 -3.81
C TRP A 293 15.71 -8.22 -4.39
N LEU A 294 15.74 -7.75 -5.61
CA LEU A 294 14.58 -7.45 -6.43
C LEU A 294 14.66 -8.22 -7.74
N ALA A 295 13.58 -8.88 -8.11
CA ALA A 295 13.41 -9.45 -9.43
C ALA A 295 12.02 -9.17 -9.99
N VAL A 296 11.93 -9.13 -11.33
CA VAL A 296 10.71 -8.99 -12.12
C VAL A 296 10.49 -10.28 -12.88
N ASN A 297 9.26 -10.75 -12.93
CA ASN A 297 8.88 -11.93 -13.69
C ASN A 297 9.06 -11.67 -15.19
N ALA A 298 9.83 -12.52 -15.87
CA ALA A 298 10.10 -12.39 -17.30
C ALA A 298 8.85 -12.52 -18.19
N ARG A 299 7.72 -13.02 -17.64
CA ARG A 299 6.45 -13.22 -18.35
C ARG A 299 5.40 -12.14 -18.06
N VAL A 300 5.80 -11.01 -17.49
CA VAL A 300 4.89 -9.91 -17.13
C VAL A 300 4.08 -9.43 -18.35
N GLN A 301 2.75 -9.39 -18.21
CA GLN A 301 1.84 -8.94 -19.26
C GLN A 301 1.63 -7.41 -19.29
N HIS A 302 1.91 -6.72 -18.18
CA HIS A 302 1.63 -5.28 -17.97
C HIS A 302 2.91 -4.52 -17.62
N ALA A 303 3.91 -4.62 -18.49
CA ALA A 303 5.27 -4.11 -18.25
C ALA A 303 5.31 -2.64 -17.76
N GLU A 304 4.51 -1.74 -18.35
CA GLU A 304 4.49 -0.32 -17.93
C GLU A 304 3.99 -0.12 -16.50
N ALA A 305 2.95 -0.85 -16.08
CA ALA A 305 2.40 -0.75 -14.73
C ALA A 305 3.35 -1.34 -13.69
N VAL A 306 3.99 -2.46 -14.02
CA VAL A 306 5.01 -3.11 -13.19
C VAL A 306 6.25 -2.22 -13.08
N GLN A 307 6.70 -1.61 -14.17
CA GLN A 307 7.85 -0.72 -14.18
C GLN A 307 7.68 0.44 -13.20
N LYS A 308 6.48 1.02 -13.08
CA LYS A 308 6.18 2.08 -12.10
C LYS A 308 6.34 1.61 -10.65
N ILE A 309 5.99 0.35 -10.36
CA ILE A 309 6.21 -0.24 -9.03
C ILE A 309 7.70 -0.47 -8.79
N VAL A 310 8.43 -0.98 -9.78
CA VAL A 310 9.88 -1.19 -9.72
C VAL A 310 10.62 0.14 -9.50
N GLU A 311 10.23 1.20 -10.20
CA GLU A 311 10.79 2.55 -10.02
C GLU A 311 10.51 3.11 -8.62
N LEU A 312 9.28 2.91 -8.10
CA LEU A 312 8.96 3.28 -6.72
C LEU A 312 9.89 2.57 -5.73
N ILE A 313 10.04 1.26 -5.88
CA ILE A 313 10.90 0.45 -5.01
C ILE A 313 12.33 0.94 -5.08
N ALA A 314 12.88 1.08 -6.30
CA ALA A 314 14.26 1.54 -6.49
C ALA A 314 14.50 2.94 -5.89
N SER A 315 13.58 3.88 -6.13
CA SER A 315 13.66 5.23 -5.55
C SER A 315 13.52 5.25 -4.03
N THR A 316 12.74 4.33 -3.46
CA THR A 316 12.60 4.18 -2.01
C THR A 316 13.91 3.75 -1.36
N PHE A 317 14.60 2.77 -1.93
CA PHE A 317 15.90 2.31 -1.45
C PHE A 317 17.00 3.34 -1.67
N GLU A 318 17.05 3.98 -2.83
CA GLU A 318 18.02 5.04 -3.10
C GLU A 318 17.85 6.24 -2.16
N GLY A 319 16.61 6.66 -1.92
CA GLY A 319 16.30 7.75 -0.98
C GLY A 319 16.62 7.46 0.48
N ARG A 320 16.88 6.18 0.83
CA ARG A 320 17.24 5.72 2.17
C ARG A 320 18.60 5.01 2.20
N ARG A 321 19.45 5.27 1.23
CA ARG A 321 20.75 4.59 1.10
C ARG A 321 21.58 4.66 2.38
N GLU A 322 21.55 5.80 3.06
CA GLU A 322 22.22 6.03 4.36
C GLU A 322 21.77 5.06 5.50
N TRP A 323 20.66 4.36 5.31
CA TRP A 323 20.19 3.36 6.29
C TRP A 323 20.88 2.01 6.14
N PHE A 324 21.52 1.80 5.00
CA PHE A 324 22.07 0.50 4.60
C PHE A 324 23.62 0.50 4.53
N ASP A 325 24.23 1.67 4.66
CA ASP A 325 25.69 1.89 4.66
C ASP A 325 26.35 1.65 6.03
#